data_c93c58c8a510cc7f4f015f4c9fc5e304
#
_entry.id   c93c58c8a510cc7f4f015f4c9fc5e304
#
_cell.length_a   1.000
_cell.length_b   1.000
_cell.length_c   1.000
_cell.angle_alpha   90.00
_cell.angle_beta   90.00
_cell.angle_gamma   90.00
#
_symmetry.space_group_name_H-M   'P 1'
#
loop_
_entity.id
_entity.type
_entity.pdbx_description
1 polymer ?
#
loop_
_entity_poly.entity_id
_entity_poly.type
_entity_poly.pdbx_seq_one_letter_code
_entity_poly.pdbx_strand_id
1 'polypeptide(L)'
;MIGVFGVGPASPPRPLFLEIGKKPFGLRRLAIWLVCMASLLSSSASAHDASSYGGVFRSRDLGATWLNADVGLFLNAALVIAVDPRDSSHLLVGTDLGILSSHNGGRSWKPEARDLIVGAVFALTFSPDGELAMCAAANGVFRRDQDSWRRAEIPGSAIPARALIAGPANHRFYLLGRSELFASEDGGRTFALVPGRREIGEMTALAAIPGSADTLAAVIDGRALISNDGGRIWRDAGLGDAAAPVDTIATDTSRAQRIWAATGNRIVVSEDLGSDWHPVGRSLPQATAKVRGIAASADATTLVVSSDRGIYRSNDGGETWMQEEGNLPIHIEAGPLARDPNDTGVVYAVFSLMPYAEVWRMAVEGGNLLARTELMSLAGGVSFCVLMLIAGGLAVLHLSRRRAASGSPR
;
A
#
# COMPACT_ATOMS: atom_id res chain seq x y z
N MET A 1 100.52 -3.99 -31.16
CA MET A 1 100.34 -5.31 -30.56
C MET A 1 98.86 -5.42 -30.14
N ILE A 2 98.07 -6.01 -30.97
CA ILE A 2 96.67 -6.21 -30.77
C ILE A 2 96.37 -7.67 -30.99
N GLY A 3 95.94 -8.36 -29.91
CA GLY A 3 95.55 -9.77 -29.97
C GLY A 3 94.07 -9.87 -30.41
N VAL A 4 93.90 -10.68 -31.45
CA VAL A 4 92.59 -11.07 -31.97
C VAL A 4 92.13 -12.35 -31.30
N PHE A 5 90.97 -12.30 -30.61
CA PHE A 5 90.31 -13.49 -30.12
C PHE A 5 89.18 -13.91 -31.10
N GLY A 6 89.29 -15.12 -31.61
CA GLY A 6 88.32 -15.74 -32.46
C GLY A 6 87.08 -16.19 -31.72
N VAL A 7 85.92 -15.88 -32.31
CA VAL A 7 84.60 -16.31 -31.85
C VAL A 7 84.18 -17.56 -32.63
N GLY A 8 84.00 -18.68 -31.95
CA GLY A 8 83.46 -19.90 -32.53
C GLY A 8 81.95 -19.87 -32.70
N PRO A 9 81.33 -20.67 -33.59
CA PRO A 9 79.94 -20.56 -33.96
C PRO A 9 79.00 -21.09 -32.83
N ALA A 10 77.96 -20.32 -32.48
CA ALA A 10 76.92 -20.65 -31.55
C ALA A 10 75.95 -21.71 -32.13
N SER A 11 75.69 -22.76 -31.38
CA SER A 11 74.70 -23.77 -31.71
C SER A 11 73.25 -23.20 -31.58
N PRO A 12 72.27 -23.64 -32.39
CA PRO A 12 70.92 -23.15 -32.31
C PRO A 12 70.20 -23.69 -31.07
N PRO A 13 69.28 -22.93 -30.49
CA PRO A 13 68.54 -23.39 -29.31
C PRO A 13 67.52 -24.46 -29.69
N ARG A 14 67.44 -25.47 -28.84
CA ARG A 14 66.44 -26.53 -28.93
C ARG A 14 65.01 -25.95 -28.58
N PRO A 15 63.92 -26.34 -29.29
CA PRO A 15 62.60 -25.95 -28.95
C PRO A 15 62.17 -26.65 -27.65
N LEU A 16 61.71 -25.83 -26.68
CA LEU A 16 61.00 -26.27 -25.48
C LEU A 16 59.58 -26.72 -25.87
N PHE A 17 59.41 -28.04 -25.99
CA PHE A 17 58.03 -28.58 -26.01
C PHE A 17 57.48 -28.52 -24.61
N LEU A 18 56.48 -27.59 -24.41
CA LEU A 18 55.63 -27.56 -23.24
C LEU A 18 54.64 -28.75 -23.36
N GLU A 19 54.89 -29.83 -22.68
CA GLU A 19 53.92 -30.89 -22.45
C GLU A 19 52.81 -30.34 -21.53
N ILE A 20 51.71 -29.90 -22.13
CA ILE A 20 50.49 -29.61 -21.40
C ILE A 20 49.85 -30.93 -20.99
N GLY A 21 50.23 -31.41 -19.80
CA GLY A 21 49.60 -32.55 -19.17
C GLY A 21 48.11 -32.30 -18.97
N LYS A 22 47.25 -33.00 -19.68
CA LYS A 22 45.80 -33.04 -19.49
C LYS A 22 45.48 -33.68 -18.15
N LYS A 23 45.52 -32.88 -17.05
CA LYS A 23 44.88 -33.29 -15.80
C LYS A 23 43.41 -33.04 -15.90
N PRO A 24 42.51 -34.00 -15.62
CA PRO A 24 41.06 -33.77 -15.66
C PRO A 24 40.70 -32.67 -14.67
N PHE A 25 40.03 -31.63 -15.15
CA PHE A 25 39.50 -30.53 -14.35
C PHE A 25 38.56 -31.15 -13.32
N GLY A 26 39.01 -31.34 -12.09
CA GLY A 26 38.27 -32.06 -11.08
C GLY A 26 36.99 -31.29 -10.71
N LEU A 27 35.88 -32.02 -10.54
CA LEU A 27 34.58 -31.50 -10.11
C LEU A 27 34.67 -30.51 -8.93
N ARG A 28 35.68 -30.64 -8.05
CA ARG A 28 35.96 -29.70 -6.97
C ARG A 28 36.37 -28.31 -7.47
N ARG A 29 37.11 -28.20 -8.56
CA ARG A 29 37.48 -26.90 -9.13
C ARG A 29 36.31 -26.27 -9.86
N LEU A 30 35.46 -27.07 -10.51
CA LEU A 30 34.22 -26.59 -11.11
C LEU A 30 33.23 -26.10 -10.05
N ALA A 31 33.10 -26.81 -8.94
CA ALA A 31 32.26 -26.40 -7.81
C ALA A 31 32.75 -25.09 -7.16
N ILE A 32 34.07 -24.95 -6.98
CA ILE A 32 34.69 -23.72 -6.47
C ILE A 32 34.47 -22.56 -7.45
N TRP A 33 34.63 -22.80 -8.75
CA TRP A 33 34.37 -21.79 -9.79
C TRP A 33 32.89 -21.38 -9.84
N LEU A 34 31.97 -22.33 -9.69
CA LEU A 34 30.49 -22.02 -9.62
C LEU A 34 30.13 -21.28 -8.35
N VAL A 35 30.74 -21.60 -7.21
CA VAL A 35 30.54 -20.84 -5.96
C VAL A 35 31.15 -19.45 -6.05
N CYS A 36 32.32 -19.29 -6.64
CA CYS A 36 32.93 -17.98 -6.88
C CYS A 36 32.16 -17.17 -7.92
N MET A 37 31.62 -17.77 -8.97
CA MET A 37 30.74 -17.11 -9.93
C MET A 37 29.42 -16.74 -9.28
N ALA A 38 28.84 -17.58 -8.44
CA ALA A 38 27.62 -17.25 -7.70
C ALA A 38 27.85 -16.12 -6.69
N SER A 39 29.01 -16.03 -6.06
CA SER A 39 29.37 -14.92 -5.18
C SER A 39 29.74 -13.64 -5.94
N LEU A 40 30.16 -13.71 -7.19
CA LEU A 40 30.39 -12.55 -8.05
C LEU A 40 29.08 -12.06 -8.72
N LEU A 41 28.07 -12.92 -8.82
CA LEU A 41 26.70 -12.58 -9.25
C LEU A 41 25.81 -12.09 -8.10
N SER A 42 26.25 -12.18 -6.85
CA SER A 42 25.76 -11.33 -5.78
C SER A 42 26.26 -9.92 -6.05
N SER A 43 25.69 -9.29 -7.09
CA SER A 43 25.59 -7.84 -7.13
C SER A 43 25.16 -7.43 -5.73
N SER A 44 25.95 -6.56 -5.11
CA SER A 44 25.59 -5.85 -3.89
C SER A 44 24.09 -5.63 -3.94
N ALA A 45 23.31 -6.46 -3.24
CA ALA A 45 21.97 -6.12 -2.86
C ALA A 45 22.17 -4.80 -2.12
N SER A 46 21.91 -3.69 -2.79
CA SER A 46 21.76 -2.38 -2.15
C SER A 46 20.89 -2.65 -0.95
N ALA A 47 21.47 -2.49 0.22
CA ALA A 47 20.75 -2.65 1.44
C ALA A 47 19.50 -1.75 1.34
N HIS A 48 18.33 -2.42 1.19
CA HIS A 48 17.02 -1.91 1.46
C HIS A 48 16.77 -0.46 1.00
N ASP A 49 16.55 -0.33 -0.30
CA ASP A 49 15.86 0.83 -0.81
C ASP A 49 14.45 0.81 -0.17
N ALA A 50 14.14 1.83 0.66
CA ALA A 50 12.82 2.00 1.25
C ALA A 50 11.70 2.03 0.18
N SER A 51 12.08 2.27 -1.07
CA SER A 51 11.22 2.25 -2.25
C SER A 51 10.71 0.87 -2.66
N SER A 52 11.21 -0.22 -2.06
CA SER A 52 10.86 -1.60 -2.45
C SER A 52 9.76 -2.22 -1.61
N TYR A 53 9.30 -1.57 -0.55
CA TYR A 53 8.33 -2.11 0.39
C TYR A 53 7.13 -1.17 0.53
N GLY A 54 5.95 -1.74 0.81
CA GLY A 54 4.80 -0.99 1.28
C GLY A 54 5.08 -0.35 2.65
N GLY A 55 4.05 0.10 3.33
CA GLY A 55 4.16 0.58 4.70
C GLY A 55 3.59 1.95 4.94
N VAL A 56 4.00 2.57 6.04
CA VAL A 56 3.53 3.86 6.51
C VAL A 56 4.63 4.90 6.39
N PHE A 57 4.31 6.03 5.79
CA PHE A 57 5.19 7.18 5.64
C PHE A 57 4.56 8.41 6.29
N ARG A 58 5.37 9.24 6.89
CA ARG A 58 4.96 10.47 7.54
C ARG A 58 5.73 11.66 7.02
N SER A 59 5.00 12.72 6.71
CA SER A 59 5.52 14.07 6.49
C SER A 59 5.15 14.97 7.68
N ARG A 60 5.97 15.97 8.00
CA ARG A 60 5.69 17.02 8.97
C ARG A 60 5.67 18.43 8.37
N ASP A 61 5.79 18.51 7.09
CA ASP A 61 5.90 19.74 6.31
C ASP A 61 5.00 19.73 5.08
N LEU A 62 3.80 19.14 5.28
CA LEU A 62 2.76 19.00 4.25
C LEU A 62 3.34 18.41 2.95
N GLY A 63 4.00 17.26 3.09
CA GLY A 63 4.48 16.47 1.96
C GLY A 63 5.82 16.90 1.35
N ALA A 64 6.54 17.89 1.91
CA ALA A 64 7.82 18.30 1.36
C ALA A 64 8.94 17.30 1.66
N THR A 65 8.88 16.65 2.82
CA THR A 65 9.80 15.57 3.18
C THR A 65 9.04 14.40 3.77
N TRP A 66 9.47 13.19 3.43
CA TRP A 66 8.83 11.96 3.90
C TRP A 66 9.83 11.07 4.63
N LEU A 67 9.37 10.50 5.73
CA LEU A 67 10.11 9.54 6.53
C LEU A 67 9.29 8.28 6.69
N ASN A 68 9.93 7.12 6.55
CA ASN A 68 9.32 5.85 6.89
C ASN A 68 8.91 5.84 8.37
N ALA A 69 7.66 5.53 8.64
CA ALA A 69 7.06 5.52 9.97
C ALA A 69 6.78 4.09 10.49
N ASP A 70 7.28 3.06 9.83
CA ASP A 70 7.18 1.65 10.25
C ASP A 70 8.53 0.94 10.24
N VAL A 71 9.59 1.66 10.52
CA VAL A 71 10.98 1.16 10.51
C VAL A 71 11.10 -0.17 11.27
N GLY A 72 11.59 -1.20 10.56
CA GLY A 72 11.84 -2.53 11.12
C GLY A 72 10.63 -3.49 11.12
N LEU A 73 9.44 -3.07 10.67
CA LEU A 73 8.27 -3.96 10.59
C LEU A 73 8.08 -4.61 9.22
N PHE A 74 8.63 -4.04 8.15
CA PHE A 74 8.47 -4.54 6.78
C PHE A 74 7.00 -4.77 6.40
N LEU A 75 6.16 -3.77 6.61
CA LEU A 75 4.75 -3.85 6.24
C LEU A 75 4.61 -3.94 4.72
N ASN A 76 4.11 -5.07 4.23
CA ASN A 76 3.89 -5.26 2.80
C ASN A 76 2.61 -4.57 2.31
N ALA A 77 1.62 -4.43 3.18
CA ALA A 77 0.33 -3.83 2.86
C ALA A 77 -0.19 -3.01 4.04
N ALA A 78 0.02 -1.70 3.99
CA ALA A 78 -0.72 -0.74 4.79
C ALA A 78 -1.87 -0.19 3.92
N LEU A 79 -3.12 -0.43 4.32
CA LEU A 79 -4.31 -0.14 3.53
C LEU A 79 -4.96 1.18 3.94
N VAL A 80 -4.96 1.48 5.22
CA VAL A 80 -5.58 2.67 5.81
C VAL A 80 -4.89 3.05 7.11
N ILE A 81 -4.86 4.34 7.44
CA ILE A 81 -4.33 4.85 8.69
C ILE A 81 -5.28 5.89 9.29
N ALA A 82 -5.38 5.93 10.60
CA ALA A 82 -6.14 6.93 11.34
C ALA A 82 -5.30 7.49 12.49
N VAL A 83 -5.46 8.80 12.75
CA VAL A 83 -4.79 9.55 13.82
C VAL A 83 -5.82 9.84 14.91
N ASP A 84 -5.47 9.58 16.16
CA ASP A 84 -6.33 9.92 17.31
C ASP A 84 -6.41 11.46 17.47
N PRO A 85 -7.61 12.06 17.45
CA PRO A 85 -7.75 13.49 17.57
C PRO A 85 -7.36 14.04 18.96
N ARG A 86 -7.20 13.19 19.98
CA ARG A 86 -6.74 13.60 21.31
C ARG A 86 -5.22 13.49 21.48
N ASP A 87 -4.59 12.60 20.71
CA ASP A 87 -3.17 12.30 20.84
C ASP A 87 -2.56 11.99 19.47
N SER A 88 -1.90 12.98 18.88
CA SER A 88 -1.19 12.84 17.60
C SER A 88 -0.11 11.75 17.59
N SER A 89 0.29 11.25 18.77
CA SER A 89 1.21 10.11 18.87
C SER A 89 0.52 8.75 18.78
N HIS A 90 -0.81 8.71 18.99
CA HIS A 90 -1.60 7.50 18.88
C HIS A 90 -2.17 7.33 17.46
N LEU A 91 -1.72 6.28 16.81
CA LEU A 91 -2.08 5.95 15.44
C LEU A 91 -2.61 4.50 15.36
N LEU A 92 -3.57 4.29 14.50
CA LEU A 92 -4.00 2.96 14.09
C LEU A 92 -3.73 2.77 12.61
N VAL A 93 -3.19 1.63 12.22
CA VAL A 93 -3.01 1.24 10.81
C VAL A 93 -3.70 -0.08 10.53
N GLY A 94 -4.50 -0.11 9.47
CA GLY A 94 -5.10 -1.31 8.93
C GLY A 94 -4.20 -1.92 7.88
N THR A 95 -3.96 -3.22 8.02
CA THR A 95 -3.15 -4.02 7.11
C THR A 95 -3.99 -5.11 6.44
N ASP A 96 -3.40 -5.91 5.58
CA ASP A 96 -4.00 -7.11 5.02
C ASP A 96 -4.23 -8.24 6.04
N LEU A 97 -3.62 -8.15 7.24
CA LEU A 97 -3.66 -9.18 8.28
C LEU A 97 -4.33 -8.73 9.59
N GLY A 98 -4.76 -7.49 9.71
CA GLY A 98 -5.36 -6.94 10.91
C GLY A 98 -4.94 -5.51 11.22
N ILE A 99 -5.00 -5.13 12.50
CA ILE A 99 -4.70 -3.79 12.99
C ILE A 99 -3.38 -3.76 13.75
N LEU A 100 -2.62 -2.69 13.54
CA LEU A 100 -1.49 -2.30 14.39
C LEU A 100 -1.77 -0.94 15.02
N SER A 101 -1.28 -0.73 16.24
CA SER A 101 -1.30 0.56 16.93
C SER A 101 0.11 1.07 17.22
N SER A 102 0.25 2.39 17.21
CA SER A 102 1.43 3.11 17.66
C SER A 102 1.03 4.16 18.69
N HIS A 103 1.82 4.33 19.75
CA HIS A 103 1.64 5.38 20.77
C HIS A 103 2.85 6.35 20.79
N ASN A 104 3.61 6.40 19.71
CA ASN A 104 4.80 7.26 19.61
C ASN A 104 4.96 7.87 18.19
N GLY A 105 3.85 8.12 17.52
CA GLY A 105 3.82 8.76 16.22
C GLY A 105 4.41 7.91 15.09
N GLY A 106 4.22 6.59 15.15
CA GLY A 106 4.66 5.66 14.12
C GLY A 106 6.09 5.14 14.29
N ARG A 107 6.81 5.45 15.38
CA ARG A 107 8.17 4.95 15.60
C ARG A 107 8.22 3.48 16.00
N SER A 108 7.16 2.96 16.61
CA SER A 108 6.98 1.55 16.88
C SER A 108 5.51 1.17 16.84
N TRP A 109 5.23 -0.07 16.48
CA TRP A 109 3.89 -0.59 16.28
C TRP A 109 3.69 -1.89 17.03
N LYS A 110 2.48 -2.10 17.52
CA LYS A 110 2.06 -3.34 18.18
C LYS A 110 0.74 -3.81 17.56
N PRO A 111 0.60 -5.11 17.29
CA PRO A 111 -0.68 -5.64 16.85
C PRO A 111 -1.73 -5.60 17.96
N GLU A 112 -2.95 -5.26 17.58
CA GLU A 112 -4.11 -5.28 18.47
C GLU A 112 -5.13 -6.34 18.05
N ALA A 113 -5.83 -6.90 19.04
CA ALA A 113 -6.99 -7.78 18.87
C ALA A 113 -6.82 -8.89 17.80
N ARG A 114 -5.66 -9.52 17.73
CA ARG A 114 -5.30 -10.52 16.70
C ARG A 114 -6.28 -11.67 16.56
N ASP A 115 -6.90 -12.09 17.67
CA ASP A 115 -7.85 -13.20 17.68
C ASP A 115 -9.26 -12.77 17.31
N LEU A 116 -9.52 -11.46 17.28
CA LEU A 116 -10.83 -10.88 17.01
C LEU A 116 -10.93 -10.28 15.61
N ILE A 117 -9.93 -9.46 15.25
CA ILE A 117 -9.85 -8.74 13.97
C ILE A 117 -8.90 -9.49 13.06
N VAL A 118 -9.47 -10.21 12.08
CA VAL A 118 -8.72 -11.12 11.21
C VAL A 118 -8.92 -10.76 9.75
N GLY A 119 -7.82 -10.68 9.00
CA GLY A 119 -7.81 -10.36 7.59
C GLY A 119 -7.68 -8.86 7.31
N ALA A 120 -7.89 -8.47 6.07
CA ALA A 120 -7.68 -7.11 5.61
C ALA A 120 -8.61 -6.10 6.30
N VAL A 121 -8.06 -4.97 6.72
CA VAL A 121 -8.78 -3.86 7.32
C VAL A 121 -8.89 -2.75 6.29
N PHE A 122 -10.11 -2.48 5.82
CA PHE A 122 -10.40 -1.57 4.71
C PHE A 122 -10.69 -0.14 5.16
N ALA A 123 -11.15 0.04 6.39
CA ALA A 123 -11.47 1.36 6.92
C ALA A 123 -11.19 1.44 8.42
N LEU A 124 -10.72 2.62 8.83
CA LEU A 124 -10.42 3.00 10.22
C LEU A 124 -10.86 4.42 10.45
N THR A 125 -11.44 4.70 11.60
CA THR A 125 -11.78 6.05 12.01
C THR A 125 -11.81 6.16 13.53
N PHE A 126 -11.51 7.35 14.05
CA PHE A 126 -11.83 7.73 15.42
C PHE A 126 -13.11 8.56 15.44
N SER A 127 -13.84 8.56 16.55
CA SER A 127 -14.87 9.57 16.80
C SER A 127 -14.23 10.96 16.91
N PRO A 128 -14.96 12.06 16.67
CA PRO A 128 -14.39 13.41 16.74
C PRO A 128 -13.77 13.77 18.08
N ASP A 129 -14.29 13.22 19.19
CA ASP A 129 -13.71 13.36 20.52
C ASP A 129 -12.57 12.37 20.82
N GLY A 130 -12.29 11.41 19.93
CA GLY A 130 -11.27 10.38 20.09
C GLY A 130 -11.57 9.34 21.18
N GLU A 131 -12.79 9.31 21.73
CA GLU A 131 -13.14 8.31 22.77
C GLU A 131 -13.35 6.92 22.18
N LEU A 132 -13.78 6.87 20.93
CA LEU A 132 -14.06 5.65 20.21
C LEU A 132 -13.15 5.53 18.99
N ALA A 133 -12.74 4.30 18.70
CA ALA A 133 -12.18 3.96 17.40
C ALA A 133 -13.01 2.85 16.77
N MET A 134 -13.15 2.89 15.47
CA MET A 134 -13.86 1.89 14.69
C MET A 134 -12.99 1.36 13.57
N CYS A 135 -13.16 0.07 13.25
CA CYS A 135 -12.58 -0.49 12.05
C CYS A 135 -13.55 -1.40 11.30
N ALA A 136 -13.41 -1.43 10.00
CA ALA A 136 -14.07 -2.37 9.12
C ALA A 136 -13.03 -3.33 8.54
N ALA A 137 -13.10 -4.60 8.93
CA ALA A 137 -12.23 -5.65 8.48
C ALA A 137 -12.99 -6.67 7.61
N ALA A 138 -12.25 -7.53 6.93
CA ALA A 138 -12.83 -8.60 6.11
C ALA A 138 -13.80 -9.50 6.89
N ASN A 139 -13.54 -9.71 8.17
CA ASN A 139 -14.35 -10.57 9.04
C ASN A 139 -15.42 -9.84 9.87
N GLY A 140 -15.57 -8.52 9.76
CA GLY A 140 -16.59 -7.77 10.48
C GLY A 140 -16.25 -6.31 10.71
N VAL A 141 -17.13 -5.64 11.46
CA VAL A 141 -16.91 -4.27 11.97
C VAL A 141 -16.68 -4.35 13.47
N PHE A 142 -15.73 -3.57 13.95
CA PHE A 142 -15.30 -3.60 15.33
C PHE A 142 -15.20 -2.19 15.88
N ARG A 143 -15.55 -2.07 17.16
CA ARG A 143 -15.52 -0.85 17.95
C ARG A 143 -14.51 -1.02 19.08
N ARG A 144 -13.65 -0.04 19.26
CA ARG A 144 -12.76 0.11 20.41
C ARG A 144 -13.35 1.10 21.40
N ASP A 145 -13.52 0.66 22.62
CA ASP A 145 -13.98 1.46 23.74
C ASP A 145 -12.93 1.33 24.82
N GLN A 146 -12.31 2.44 25.21
CA GLN A 146 -11.11 2.42 26.04
C GLN A 146 -10.01 1.55 25.41
N ASP A 147 -9.65 0.42 26.04
CA ASP A 147 -8.57 -0.45 25.55
C ASP A 147 -9.08 -1.78 24.96
N SER A 148 -10.39 -1.92 24.74
CA SER A 148 -10.98 -3.19 24.32
C SER A 148 -11.72 -3.08 23.00
N TRP A 149 -11.34 -3.93 22.04
CA TRP A 149 -12.08 -4.12 20.80
C TRP A 149 -13.25 -5.08 21.02
N ARG A 150 -14.39 -4.74 20.45
CA ARG A 150 -15.61 -5.56 20.45
C ARG A 150 -16.23 -5.55 19.06
N ARG A 151 -16.87 -6.65 18.70
CA ARG A 151 -17.60 -6.74 17.45
C ARG A 151 -18.85 -5.87 17.51
N ALA A 152 -19.11 -5.07 16.48
CA ALA A 152 -20.37 -4.38 16.28
C ALA A 152 -21.43 -5.33 15.73
N GLU A 153 -22.70 -5.07 16.04
CA GLU A 153 -23.83 -5.74 15.42
C GLU A 153 -24.17 -5.09 14.09
N ILE A 154 -24.03 -5.85 13.02
CA ILE A 154 -24.22 -5.36 11.64
C ILE A 154 -25.05 -6.35 10.83
N PRO A 155 -25.85 -5.89 9.86
CA PRO A 155 -26.46 -6.79 8.89
C PRO A 155 -25.40 -7.53 8.07
N GLY A 156 -25.68 -8.77 7.68
CA GLY A 156 -24.72 -9.58 6.91
C GLY A 156 -24.34 -9.00 5.55
N SER A 157 -25.22 -8.19 4.93
CA SER A 157 -24.95 -7.48 3.69
C SER A 157 -23.94 -6.32 3.84
N ALA A 158 -23.63 -5.90 5.08
CA ALA A 158 -22.71 -4.80 5.36
C ALA A 158 -21.22 -5.19 5.22
N ILE A 159 -20.89 -6.47 5.12
CA ILE A 159 -19.48 -6.93 5.03
C ILE A 159 -19.16 -7.64 3.71
N PRO A 160 -17.93 -7.52 3.24
CA PRO A 160 -16.90 -6.59 3.69
C PRO A 160 -17.35 -5.15 3.47
N ALA A 161 -16.97 -4.23 4.36
CA ALA A 161 -17.31 -2.83 4.24
C ALA A 161 -16.16 -2.05 3.58
N ARG A 162 -16.52 -1.18 2.65
CA ARG A 162 -15.57 -0.40 1.82
C ARG A 162 -15.10 0.86 2.51
N ALA A 163 -15.99 1.51 3.26
CA ALA A 163 -15.68 2.72 4.02
C ALA A 163 -16.39 2.72 5.37
N LEU A 164 -15.78 3.39 6.33
CA LEU A 164 -16.31 3.63 7.66
C LEU A 164 -15.86 5.02 8.07
N ILE A 165 -16.79 5.91 8.31
CA ILE A 165 -16.51 7.29 8.68
C ILE A 165 -17.24 7.66 9.96
N ALA A 166 -16.62 8.53 10.77
CA ALA A 166 -17.29 9.17 11.89
C ALA A 166 -18.14 10.32 11.36
N GLY A 167 -19.38 10.42 11.83
CA GLY A 167 -20.19 11.62 11.69
C GLY A 167 -19.68 12.73 12.60
N PRO A 168 -20.18 13.98 12.45
CA PRO A 168 -19.76 15.10 13.29
C PRO A 168 -20.20 14.96 14.75
N ALA A 169 -21.24 14.16 15.03
CA ALA A 169 -21.62 13.80 16.39
C ALA A 169 -20.82 12.59 16.87
N ASN A 170 -20.30 12.64 18.09
CA ASN A 170 -19.38 11.63 18.65
C ASN A 170 -19.91 10.19 18.65
N HIS A 171 -21.23 10.01 18.59
CA HIS A 171 -21.85 8.70 18.63
C HIS A 171 -22.33 8.22 17.26
N ARG A 172 -22.19 9.03 16.22
CA ARG A 172 -22.68 8.70 14.89
C ARG A 172 -21.56 8.19 14.00
N PHE A 173 -21.81 7.04 13.37
CA PHE A 173 -20.91 6.47 12.37
C PHE A 173 -21.70 6.02 11.16
N TYR A 174 -21.05 6.09 9.99
CA TYR A 174 -21.58 5.61 8.74
C TYR A 174 -20.68 4.52 8.19
N LEU A 175 -21.29 3.44 7.72
CA LEU A 175 -20.63 2.28 7.17
C LEU A 175 -21.12 2.05 5.74
N LEU A 176 -20.21 2.07 4.80
CA LEU A 176 -20.48 1.70 3.43
C LEU A 176 -20.16 0.22 3.23
N GLY A 177 -21.19 -0.60 3.03
CA GLY A 177 -21.07 -1.99 2.62
C GLY A 177 -20.71 -2.11 1.14
N ARG A 178 -21.14 -3.20 0.50
CA ARG A 178 -20.89 -3.40 -0.93
C ARG A 178 -21.68 -2.43 -1.81
N SER A 179 -22.92 -2.16 -1.46
CA SER A 179 -23.85 -1.32 -2.23
C SER A 179 -24.85 -0.56 -1.36
N GLU A 180 -24.77 -0.70 -0.04
CA GLU A 180 -25.71 -0.14 0.90
C GLU A 180 -25.01 0.71 1.94
N LEU A 181 -25.68 1.78 2.38
CA LEU A 181 -25.21 2.65 3.46
C LEU A 181 -25.90 2.27 4.75
N PHE A 182 -25.14 2.10 5.81
CA PHE A 182 -25.60 1.83 7.16
C PHE A 182 -25.17 2.97 8.08
N ALA A 183 -25.96 3.23 9.11
CA ALA A 183 -25.64 4.22 10.14
C ALA A 183 -25.75 3.61 11.52
N SER A 184 -24.93 4.09 12.43
CA SER A 184 -24.99 3.87 13.87
C SER A 184 -25.24 5.18 14.59
N GLU A 185 -26.17 5.18 15.56
CA GLU A 185 -26.49 6.31 16.43
C GLU A 185 -26.04 6.05 17.88
N ASP A 186 -25.47 4.89 18.16
CA ASP A 186 -25.16 4.39 19.51
C ASP A 186 -23.66 4.17 19.76
N GLY A 187 -22.83 4.91 19.03
CA GLY A 187 -21.38 4.81 19.14
C GLY A 187 -20.79 3.58 18.49
N GLY A 188 -21.40 3.09 17.41
CA GLY A 188 -20.90 1.94 16.66
C GLY A 188 -21.19 0.60 17.29
N ARG A 189 -22.15 0.50 18.22
CA ARG A 189 -22.59 -0.79 18.77
C ARG A 189 -23.45 -1.55 17.79
N THR A 190 -24.43 -0.86 17.20
CA THR A 190 -25.33 -1.43 16.20
C THR A 190 -25.34 -0.55 14.95
N PHE A 191 -25.49 -1.18 13.78
CA PHE A 191 -25.67 -0.49 12.52
C PHE A 191 -26.98 -0.91 11.88
N ALA A 192 -27.75 0.07 11.40
CA ALA A 192 -28.98 -0.14 10.66
C ALA A 192 -28.86 0.41 9.26
N LEU A 193 -29.55 -0.21 8.30
CA LEU A 193 -29.66 0.31 6.94
C LEU A 193 -30.25 1.71 6.96
N VAL A 194 -29.58 2.67 6.30
CA VAL A 194 -30.13 4.01 6.12
C VAL A 194 -31.35 3.92 5.20
N PRO A 195 -32.56 4.29 5.68
CA PRO A 195 -33.75 4.24 4.86
C PRO A 195 -33.65 5.27 3.75
N GLY A 196 -33.83 4.84 2.53
CA GLY A 196 -33.72 5.66 1.33
C GLY A 196 -33.71 4.78 0.09
N ARG A 197 -33.20 5.26 -1.01
CA ARG A 197 -33.20 4.60 -2.30
C ARG A 197 -32.61 3.18 -2.21
N ARG A 198 -33.42 2.17 -2.44
CA ARG A 198 -32.98 0.76 -2.57
C ARG A 198 -32.05 0.50 -3.76
N GLU A 199 -31.93 1.45 -4.66
CA GLU A 199 -31.07 1.43 -5.84
C GLU A 199 -30.14 2.65 -5.81
N ILE A 200 -29.33 2.78 -4.75
CA ILE A 200 -28.13 3.60 -4.84
C ILE A 200 -27.19 2.81 -5.75
N GLY A 201 -26.70 3.43 -6.82
CA GLY A 201 -25.68 2.84 -7.67
C GLY A 201 -24.41 2.51 -6.89
N GLU A 202 -23.34 2.10 -7.55
CA GLU A 202 -22.10 1.76 -6.86
C GLU A 202 -21.52 2.98 -6.16
N MET A 203 -21.57 3.00 -4.82
CA MET A 203 -20.91 4.02 -4.00
C MET A 203 -19.45 3.65 -3.80
N THR A 204 -18.54 4.50 -4.23
CA THR A 204 -17.08 4.24 -4.19
C THR A 204 -16.36 5.08 -3.15
N ALA A 205 -16.89 6.22 -2.75
CA ALA A 205 -16.33 7.09 -1.72
C ALA A 205 -17.44 7.73 -0.88
N LEU A 206 -17.11 8.01 0.39
CA LEU A 206 -18.01 8.63 1.36
C LEU A 206 -17.19 9.51 2.31
N ALA A 207 -17.66 10.72 2.56
CA ALA A 207 -17.05 11.67 3.50
C ALA A 207 -18.14 12.41 4.29
N ALA A 208 -17.88 12.66 5.57
CA ALA A 208 -18.75 13.52 6.40
C ALA A 208 -18.27 14.98 6.28
N ILE A 209 -19.20 15.91 6.20
CA ILE A 209 -18.90 17.34 6.15
C ILE A 209 -18.66 17.85 7.57
N PRO A 210 -17.48 18.41 7.88
CA PRO A 210 -17.19 18.94 9.20
C PRO A 210 -18.18 20.02 9.61
N GLY A 211 -18.60 20.01 10.89
CA GLY A 211 -19.52 21.02 11.43
C GLY A 211 -20.98 20.86 11.04
N SER A 212 -21.35 19.85 10.26
CA SER A 212 -22.75 19.57 9.90
C SER A 212 -23.16 18.17 10.35
N ALA A 213 -24.20 18.06 11.18
CA ALA A 213 -24.60 16.80 11.80
C ALA A 213 -24.99 15.69 10.78
N ASP A 214 -25.61 16.07 9.68
CA ASP A 214 -26.23 15.13 8.75
C ASP A 214 -25.78 15.30 7.29
N THR A 215 -24.79 16.17 7.03
CA THR A 215 -24.33 16.39 5.67
C THR A 215 -23.19 15.41 5.31
N LEU A 216 -23.42 14.70 4.23
CA LEU A 216 -22.49 13.73 3.66
C LEU A 216 -22.19 14.08 2.20
N ALA A 217 -20.99 13.82 1.78
CA ALA A 217 -20.59 13.83 0.38
C ALA A 217 -20.22 12.40 -0.05
N ALA A 218 -20.62 11.99 -1.24
CA ALA A 218 -20.34 10.65 -1.75
C ALA A 218 -20.04 10.66 -3.23
N VAL A 219 -19.35 9.62 -3.69
CA VAL A 219 -19.23 9.28 -5.10
C VAL A 219 -20.14 8.08 -5.38
N ILE A 220 -21.12 8.27 -6.22
CA ILE A 220 -22.09 7.24 -6.62
C ILE A 220 -22.15 7.18 -8.14
N ASP A 221 -21.87 5.99 -8.72
CA ASP A 221 -21.78 5.78 -10.17
C ASP A 221 -20.83 6.80 -10.86
N GLY A 222 -19.73 7.14 -10.20
CA GLY A 222 -18.76 8.10 -10.71
C GLY A 222 -19.22 9.57 -10.67
N ARG A 223 -20.29 9.90 -9.95
CA ARG A 223 -20.81 11.26 -9.78
C ARG A 223 -20.69 11.70 -8.33
N ALA A 224 -20.38 12.95 -8.10
CA ALA A 224 -20.40 13.54 -6.77
C ALA A 224 -21.86 13.87 -6.36
N LEU A 225 -22.26 13.37 -5.21
CA LEU A 225 -23.59 13.62 -4.62
C LEU A 225 -23.45 14.13 -3.20
N ILE A 226 -24.38 14.97 -2.79
CA ILE A 226 -24.46 15.55 -1.44
C ILE A 226 -25.80 15.16 -0.81
N SER A 227 -25.75 14.71 0.44
CA SER A 227 -26.93 14.50 1.28
C SER A 227 -26.89 15.45 2.47
N ASN A 228 -28.03 15.99 2.85
CA ASN A 228 -28.19 16.86 4.03
C ASN A 228 -29.05 16.21 5.13
N ASP A 229 -29.34 14.92 4.99
CA ASP A 229 -30.25 14.18 5.87
C ASP A 229 -29.70 12.79 6.27
N GLY A 230 -28.36 12.69 6.36
CA GLY A 230 -27.66 11.46 6.78
C GLY A 230 -27.71 10.34 5.74
N GLY A 231 -27.77 10.69 4.46
CA GLY A 231 -27.70 9.73 3.36
C GLY A 231 -29.05 9.17 2.91
N ARG A 232 -30.18 9.74 3.38
CA ARG A 232 -31.52 9.29 2.97
C ARG A 232 -31.89 9.78 1.57
N ILE A 233 -31.56 11.04 1.29
CA ILE A 233 -31.78 11.68 -0.02
C ILE A 233 -30.45 12.26 -0.50
N TRP A 234 -30.13 12.01 -1.76
CA TRP A 234 -28.91 12.47 -2.39
C TRP A 234 -29.23 13.44 -3.53
N ARG A 235 -28.57 14.58 -3.53
CA ARG A 235 -28.61 15.58 -4.59
C ARG A 235 -27.36 15.47 -5.44
N ASP A 236 -27.51 15.44 -6.76
CA ASP A 236 -26.39 15.52 -7.68
C ASP A 236 -25.68 16.87 -7.52
N ALA A 237 -24.38 16.84 -7.35
CA ALA A 237 -23.52 18.00 -7.21
C ALA A 237 -22.99 18.54 -8.57
N GLY A 238 -23.46 17.98 -9.68
CA GLY A 238 -23.08 18.43 -11.02
C GLY A 238 -21.65 18.11 -11.43
N LEU A 239 -20.96 17.19 -10.71
CA LEU A 239 -19.60 16.78 -11.01
C LEU A 239 -19.54 15.28 -11.32
N GLY A 240 -18.85 14.95 -12.42
CA GLY A 240 -18.63 13.60 -12.89
C GLY A 240 -19.72 13.08 -13.81
N ASP A 241 -19.33 12.21 -14.70
CA ASP A 241 -20.20 11.44 -15.62
C ASP A 241 -19.47 10.16 -16.04
N ALA A 242 -20.06 9.42 -16.97
CA ALA A 242 -19.48 8.16 -17.46
C ALA A 242 -18.14 8.37 -18.23
N ALA A 243 -17.88 9.56 -18.81
CA ALA A 243 -16.66 9.85 -19.55
C ALA A 243 -15.56 10.39 -18.64
N ALA A 244 -15.92 11.09 -17.56
CA ALA A 244 -15.01 11.64 -16.57
C ALA A 244 -15.54 11.36 -15.15
N PRO A 245 -15.48 10.12 -14.69
CA PRO A 245 -15.98 9.77 -13.38
C PRO A 245 -15.16 10.41 -12.26
N VAL A 246 -15.82 10.71 -11.15
CA VAL A 246 -15.17 11.11 -9.92
C VAL A 246 -14.53 9.89 -9.29
N ASP A 247 -13.22 9.94 -9.03
CA ASP A 247 -12.47 8.86 -8.39
C ASP A 247 -12.51 8.94 -6.87
N THR A 248 -12.42 10.16 -6.31
CA THR A 248 -12.41 10.39 -4.87
C THR A 248 -13.03 11.73 -4.49
N ILE A 249 -13.47 11.81 -3.26
CA ILE A 249 -13.97 13.02 -2.62
C ILE A 249 -13.35 13.14 -1.22
N ALA A 250 -12.94 14.34 -0.85
CA ALA A 250 -12.35 14.61 0.45
C ALA A 250 -12.90 15.92 1.02
N THR A 251 -13.04 15.96 2.33
CA THR A 251 -13.50 17.15 3.06
C THR A 251 -12.33 17.90 3.67
N ASP A 252 -12.49 19.20 3.86
CA ASP A 252 -11.48 20.06 4.45
C ASP A 252 -11.85 20.38 5.89
N THR A 253 -11.01 19.93 6.83
CA THR A 253 -11.23 20.22 8.26
C THR A 253 -11.02 21.69 8.61
N SER A 254 -10.31 22.45 7.78
CA SER A 254 -10.07 23.89 7.97
C SER A 254 -11.23 24.76 7.48
N ARG A 255 -12.06 24.25 6.55
CA ARG A 255 -13.23 24.93 5.98
C ARG A 255 -14.37 23.95 5.75
N ALA A 256 -15.39 24.00 6.59
CA ALA A 256 -16.50 23.06 6.60
C ALA A 256 -17.30 22.98 5.27
N GLN A 257 -17.29 24.03 4.46
CA GLN A 257 -18.00 24.04 3.16
C GLN A 257 -17.14 23.63 1.98
N ARG A 258 -15.82 23.43 2.20
CA ARG A 258 -14.90 23.06 1.14
C ARG A 258 -14.86 21.56 0.95
N ILE A 259 -15.06 21.18 -0.30
CA ILE A 259 -14.98 19.79 -0.74
C ILE A 259 -13.97 19.71 -1.87
N TRP A 260 -13.03 18.79 -1.76
CA TRP A 260 -12.09 18.42 -2.81
C TRP A 260 -12.57 17.18 -3.52
N ALA A 261 -12.41 17.13 -4.83
CA ALA A 261 -12.68 15.93 -5.62
C ALA A 261 -11.64 15.76 -6.72
N ALA A 262 -11.57 14.56 -7.27
CA ALA A 262 -10.72 14.26 -8.41
C ALA A 262 -11.51 13.53 -9.50
N THR A 263 -11.27 13.90 -10.75
CA THR A 263 -11.74 13.23 -11.95
C THR A 263 -10.52 12.84 -12.79
N GLY A 264 -10.17 11.55 -12.77
CA GLY A 264 -8.91 11.08 -13.34
C GLY A 264 -7.70 11.80 -12.70
N ASN A 265 -6.89 12.46 -13.53
CA ASN A 265 -5.71 13.20 -13.06
C ASN A 265 -5.97 14.70 -12.77
N ARG A 266 -7.23 15.12 -12.71
CA ARG A 266 -7.62 16.51 -12.45
C ARG A 266 -8.19 16.66 -11.06
N ILE A 267 -7.71 17.66 -10.31
CA ILE A 267 -8.27 18.04 -9.01
C ILE A 267 -9.24 19.18 -9.21
N VAL A 268 -10.35 19.13 -8.51
CA VAL A 268 -11.38 20.19 -8.47
C VAL A 268 -11.76 20.48 -7.02
N VAL A 269 -12.23 21.70 -6.77
CA VAL A 269 -12.67 22.15 -5.46
C VAL A 269 -14.03 22.83 -5.55
N SER A 270 -14.86 22.60 -4.57
CA SER A 270 -16.08 23.37 -4.31
C SER A 270 -15.91 24.08 -2.97
N GLU A 271 -16.28 25.36 -2.89
CA GLU A 271 -16.29 26.15 -1.65
C GLU A 271 -17.71 26.30 -1.06
N ASP A 272 -18.70 25.66 -1.67
CA ASP A 272 -20.13 25.83 -1.39
C ASP A 272 -20.93 24.53 -1.32
N LEU A 273 -20.29 23.48 -0.76
CA LEU A 273 -20.89 22.16 -0.59
C LEU A 273 -21.36 21.52 -1.91
N GLY A 274 -20.54 21.62 -2.95
CA GLY A 274 -20.78 20.99 -4.23
C GLY A 274 -21.84 21.66 -5.08
N SER A 275 -22.13 22.96 -4.87
CA SER A 275 -23.02 23.72 -5.74
C SER A 275 -22.30 24.22 -6.99
N ASP A 276 -21.03 24.58 -6.86
CA ASP A 276 -20.15 24.93 -7.97
C ASP A 276 -18.76 24.28 -7.80
N TRP A 277 -18.13 23.93 -8.93
CA TRP A 277 -16.82 23.26 -8.95
C TRP A 277 -15.83 24.00 -9.83
N HIS A 278 -14.66 24.24 -9.28
CA HIS A 278 -13.57 24.91 -9.98
C HIS A 278 -12.36 23.98 -10.12
N PRO A 279 -11.70 23.94 -11.30
CA PRO A 279 -10.45 23.23 -11.45
C PRO A 279 -9.36 23.86 -10.59
N VAL A 280 -8.49 23.05 -10.02
CA VAL A 280 -7.36 23.47 -9.21
C VAL A 280 -6.11 23.37 -10.06
N GLY A 281 -5.64 24.52 -10.54
CA GLY A 281 -4.45 24.60 -11.37
C GLY A 281 -4.49 23.70 -12.60
N ARG A 282 -3.41 22.93 -12.80
CA ARG A 282 -3.25 22.01 -13.93
C ARG A 282 -3.48 20.57 -13.49
N SER A 283 -3.71 19.69 -14.47
CA SER A 283 -3.77 18.24 -14.23
C SER A 283 -2.44 17.70 -13.74
N LEU A 284 -2.48 16.59 -12.98
CA LEU A 284 -1.28 15.85 -12.61
C LEU A 284 -0.51 15.42 -13.86
N PRO A 285 0.82 15.32 -13.78
CA PRO A 285 1.68 14.98 -14.93
C PRO A 285 1.34 13.63 -15.57
N GLN A 286 0.90 12.66 -14.77
CA GLN A 286 0.53 11.34 -15.23
C GLN A 286 -0.94 11.33 -15.66
N ALA A 287 -1.20 11.25 -16.96
CA ALA A 287 -2.56 11.32 -17.53
C ALA A 287 -3.49 10.18 -17.06
N THR A 288 -2.93 9.03 -16.66
CA THR A 288 -3.68 7.85 -16.20
C THR A 288 -3.69 7.72 -14.67
N ALA A 289 -3.21 8.71 -13.93
CA ALA A 289 -3.20 8.67 -12.48
C ALA A 289 -4.64 8.68 -11.93
N LYS A 290 -4.91 7.78 -10.99
CA LYS A 290 -6.17 7.75 -10.24
C LYS A 290 -5.90 8.24 -8.83
N VAL A 291 -6.52 9.34 -8.48
CA VAL A 291 -6.34 9.98 -7.16
C VAL A 291 -7.03 9.16 -6.08
N ARG A 292 -6.34 8.97 -4.95
CA ARG A 292 -6.83 8.21 -3.79
C ARG A 292 -7.04 9.07 -2.56
N GLY A 293 -6.30 10.17 -2.45
CA GLY A 293 -6.40 11.09 -1.32
C GLY A 293 -5.90 12.47 -1.66
N ILE A 294 -6.47 13.48 -1.01
CA ILE A 294 -6.13 14.89 -1.18
C ILE A 294 -5.96 15.50 0.19
N ALA A 295 -4.85 16.19 0.42
CA ALA A 295 -4.60 17.02 1.59
C ALA A 295 -4.14 18.40 1.13
N ALA A 296 -4.70 19.45 1.73
CA ALA A 296 -4.44 20.84 1.33
C ALA A 296 -4.08 21.70 2.55
N SER A 297 -3.25 22.72 2.36
CA SER A 297 -3.11 23.81 3.34
C SER A 297 -4.41 24.60 3.46
N ALA A 298 -4.59 25.31 4.56
CA ALA A 298 -5.81 26.09 4.80
C ALA A 298 -6.07 27.16 3.72
N ASP A 299 -5.02 27.71 3.14
CA ASP A 299 -5.06 28.68 2.04
C ASP A 299 -5.09 28.01 0.64
N ALA A 300 -5.05 26.68 0.58
CA ALA A 300 -5.03 25.89 -0.64
C ALA A 300 -3.82 26.15 -1.58
N THR A 301 -2.75 26.78 -1.08
CA THR A 301 -1.53 26.99 -1.85
C THR A 301 -0.67 25.73 -1.95
N THR A 302 -0.61 24.96 -0.85
CA THR A 302 0.07 23.67 -0.85
C THR A 302 -0.94 22.53 -0.91
N LEU A 303 -0.71 21.64 -1.85
CA LEU A 303 -1.54 20.45 -2.08
C LEU A 303 -0.67 19.20 -2.09
N VAL A 304 -1.15 18.15 -1.45
CA VAL A 304 -0.55 16.81 -1.48
C VAL A 304 -1.62 15.83 -1.97
N VAL A 305 -1.29 15.07 -2.99
CA VAL A 305 -2.22 14.14 -3.62
C VAL A 305 -1.58 12.76 -3.68
N SER A 306 -2.26 11.76 -3.14
CA SER A 306 -1.89 10.36 -3.35
C SER A 306 -2.64 9.76 -4.54
N SER A 307 -1.99 8.88 -5.26
CA SER A 307 -2.55 8.22 -6.42
C SER A 307 -2.02 6.79 -6.58
N ASP A 308 -2.55 6.06 -7.53
CA ASP A 308 -2.02 4.76 -7.96
C ASP A 308 -0.63 4.85 -8.63
N ARG A 309 -0.09 6.08 -8.79
CA ARG A 309 1.22 6.36 -9.39
C ARG A 309 2.21 7.00 -8.42
N GLY A 310 1.85 7.14 -7.14
CA GLY A 310 2.68 7.75 -6.12
C GLY A 310 2.06 9.02 -5.53
N ILE A 311 2.89 9.81 -4.88
CA ILE A 311 2.52 11.07 -4.23
C ILE A 311 2.93 12.23 -5.11
N TYR A 312 2.04 13.20 -5.27
CA TYR A 312 2.30 14.47 -5.96
C TYR A 312 2.12 15.62 -5.00
N ARG A 313 2.94 16.64 -5.16
CA ARG A 313 2.89 17.87 -4.36
C ARG A 313 2.91 19.10 -5.24
N SER A 314 2.13 20.11 -4.86
CA SER A 314 2.15 21.45 -5.41
C SER A 314 2.35 22.47 -4.28
N ASN A 315 3.04 23.59 -4.59
CA ASN A 315 3.23 24.73 -3.68
C ASN A 315 2.60 26.02 -4.20
N ASP A 316 1.90 25.95 -5.32
CA ASP A 316 1.38 27.10 -6.07
C ASP A 316 -0.09 26.91 -6.46
N GLY A 317 -0.86 26.22 -5.62
CA GLY A 317 -2.28 25.99 -5.86
C GLY A 317 -2.58 25.06 -7.05
N GLY A 318 -1.65 24.14 -7.36
CA GLY A 318 -1.82 23.16 -8.43
C GLY A 318 -1.33 23.62 -9.80
N GLU A 319 -0.70 24.80 -9.92
CA GLU A 319 -0.16 25.26 -11.21
C GLU A 319 1.05 24.44 -11.66
N THR A 320 1.87 23.99 -10.68
CA THR A 320 2.94 23.03 -10.93
C THR A 320 2.85 21.86 -9.97
N TRP A 321 3.09 20.66 -10.49
CA TRP A 321 3.08 19.43 -9.72
C TRP A 321 4.44 18.74 -9.81
N MET A 322 4.96 18.32 -8.65
CA MET A 322 6.14 17.47 -8.54
C MET A 322 5.73 16.13 -7.99
N GLN A 323 6.26 15.06 -8.57
CA GLN A 323 6.16 13.74 -7.97
C GLN A 323 7.19 13.63 -6.85
N GLU A 324 6.76 13.23 -5.67
CA GLU A 324 7.62 13.04 -4.52
C GLU A 324 8.24 11.64 -4.58
N GLU A 325 9.54 11.58 -4.88
CA GLU A 325 10.29 10.33 -5.01
C GLU A 325 11.23 10.08 -3.82
N GLY A 326 11.52 11.13 -3.04
CA GLY A 326 12.43 11.06 -1.90
C GLY A 326 11.88 10.21 -0.76
N ASN A 327 12.52 9.07 -0.48
CA ASN A 327 12.15 8.10 0.56
C ASN A 327 10.77 7.46 0.42
N LEU A 328 10.07 7.64 -0.72
CA LEU A 328 8.77 7.04 -0.98
C LEU A 328 8.87 5.89 -1.99
N PRO A 329 7.99 4.88 -1.91
CA PRO A 329 7.87 3.86 -2.93
C PRO A 329 7.33 4.46 -4.25
N ILE A 330 8.10 4.40 -5.32
CA ILE A 330 7.74 5.01 -6.62
C ILE A 330 7.00 4.06 -7.57
N HIS A 331 6.94 2.77 -7.24
CA HIS A 331 6.34 1.74 -8.09
C HIS A 331 5.16 1.02 -7.41
N ILE A 332 4.72 1.53 -6.28
CA ILE A 332 3.67 0.93 -5.45
C ILE A 332 2.51 1.91 -5.34
N GLU A 333 1.29 1.39 -5.35
CA GLU A 333 0.08 2.18 -5.21
C GLU A 333 0.04 2.85 -3.82
N ALA A 334 -0.11 4.17 -3.80
CA ALA A 334 -0.39 4.90 -2.58
C ALA A 334 -1.89 4.80 -2.25
N GLY A 335 -2.18 4.54 -0.98
CA GLY A 335 -3.54 4.55 -0.45
C GLY A 335 -4.02 5.97 -0.10
N PRO A 336 -5.14 6.08 0.64
CA PRO A 336 -5.64 7.36 1.10
C PRO A 336 -4.64 8.04 2.04
N LEU A 337 -4.67 9.39 2.05
CA LEU A 337 -3.91 10.21 2.98
C LEU A 337 -4.68 10.38 4.29
N ALA A 338 -3.98 10.41 5.41
CA ALA A 338 -4.53 10.85 6.69
C ALA A 338 -3.78 12.09 7.18
N ARG A 339 -4.53 13.08 7.66
CA ARG A 339 -3.97 14.28 8.30
C ARG A 339 -4.05 14.16 9.80
N ASP A 340 -3.07 14.74 10.49
CA ASP A 340 -3.18 14.94 11.92
C ASP A 340 -4.21 16.06 12.18
N PRO A 341 -5.26 15.81 12.97
CA PRO A 341 -6.27 16.83 13.26
C PRO A 341 -5.73 17.99 14.12
N ASN A 342 -4.62 17.77 14.84
CA ASN A 342 -4.02 18.78 15.72
C ASN A 342 -2.84 19.52 15.08
N ASP A 343 -2.25 18.95 14.02
CA ASP A 343 -1.12 19.55 13.28
C ASP A 343 -1.34 19.40 11.78
N THR A 344 -1.80 20.47 11.15
CA THR A 344 -2.15 20.47 9.71
C THR A 344 -0.95 20.25 8.79
N GLY A 345 0.28 20.40 9.28
CA GLY A 345 1.51 20.11 8.54
C GLY A 345 1.82 18.61 8.51
N VAL A 346 1.24 17.82 9.42
CA VAL A 346 1.50 16.38 9.50
C VAL A 346 0.53 15.61 8.61
N VAL A 347 1.11 14.84 7.68
CA VAL A 347 0.38 13.97 6.76
C VAL A 347 1.00 12.58 6.79
N TYR A 348 0.14 11.59 6.80
CA TYR A 348 0.51 10.18 6.67
C TYR A 348 0.06 9.64 5.32
N ALA A 349 0.91 8.84 4.70
CA ALA A 349 0.62 8.08 3.50
C ALA A 349 0.84 6.59 3.76
N VAL A 350 -0.01 5.76 3.20
CA VAL A 350 0.10 4.30 3.27
C VAL A 350 0.35 3.74 1.89
N PHE A 351 1.14 2.67 1.83
CA PHE A 351 1.48 1.99 0.59
C PHE A 351 1.28 0.49 0.73
N SER A 352 0.76 -0.12 -0.32
CA SER A 352 0.51 -1.56 -0.36
C SER A 352 1.10 -2.18 -1.63
N LEU A 353 1.90 -3.25 -1.47
CA LEU A 353 2.42 -4.04 -2.59
C LEU A 353 1.29 -4.69 -3.39
N MET A 354 0.23 -5.08 -2.71
CA MET A 354 -0.97 -5.59 -3.37
C MET A 354 -1.96 -4.44 -3.57
N PRO A 355 -2.40 -4.18 -4.80
CA PRO A 355 -3.38 -3.13 -5.07
C PRO A 355 -4.64 -3.29 -4.20
N TYR A 356 -5.17 -2.19 -3.67
CA TYR A 356 -6.36 -2.19 -2.83
C TYR A 356 -7.53 -2.95 -3.49
N ALA A 357 -7.73 -2.75 -4.78
CA ALA A 357 -8.79 -3.42 -5.53
C ALA A 357 -8.66 -4.95 -5.52
N GLU A 358 -7.44 -5.48 -5.51
CA GLU A 358 -7.17 -6.92 -5.42
C GLU A 358 -7.46 -7.46 -4.03
N VAL A 359 -6.99 -6.74 -2.97
CA VAL A 359 -7.28 -7.10 -1.57
C VAL A 359 -8.80 -7.09 -1.32
N TRP A 360 -9.50 -6.06 -1.83
CA TRP A 360 -10.95 -5.95 -1.76
C TRP A 360 -11.65 -7.10 -2.46
N ARG A 361 -11.24 -7.40 -3.69
CA ARG A 361 -11.80 -8.52 -4.47
C ARG A 361 -11.66 -9.85 -3.72
N MET A 362 -10.49 -10.12 -3.13
CA MET A 362 -10.26 -11.32 -2.33
C MET A 362 -11.20 -11.40 -1.11
N ALA A 363 -11.43 -10.28 -0.44
CA ALA A 363 -12.34 -10.25 0.71
C ALA A 363 -13.80 -10.49 0.31
N VAL A 364 -14.23 -9.96 -0.85
CA VAL A 364 -15.60 -10.14 -1.38
C VAL A 364 -15.85 -11.57 -1.85
N GLU A 365 -14.85 -12.17 -2.50
CA GLU A 365 -14.98 -13.52 -3.11
C GLU A 365 -14.69 -14.64 -2.09
N GLY A 366 -14.37 -14.32 -0.85
CA GLY A 366 -14.06 -15.31 0.18
C GLY A 366 -12.73 -16.00 -0.10
N GLY A 367 -11.66 -15.24 -0.23
CA GLY A 367 -10.36 -15.60 -0.76
C GLY A 367 -9.74 -16.90 -0.27
N ASN A 368 -9.92 -17.94 -1.04
CA ASN A 368 -9.09 -19.13 -0.97
C ASN A 368 -7.92 -18.91 -1.92
N LEU A 369 -6.76 -18.47 -1.39
CA LEU A 369 -5.54 -18.28 -2.19
C LEU A 369 -5.21 -19.51 -3.05
N LEU A 370 -5.54 -20.71 -2.57
CA LEU A 370 -5.36 -21.97 -3.28
C LEU A 370 -6.32 -22.15 -4.47
N ALA A 371 -7.51 -21.55 -4.44
CA ALA A 371 -8.46 -21.62 -5.55
C ALA A 371 -8.06 -20.76 -6.76
N ARG A 372 -7.10 -19.85 -6.59
CA ARG A 372 -6.64 -18.91 -7.63
C ARG A 372 -5.27 -19.23 -8.23
N THR A 373 -4.50 -20.11 -7.60
CA THR A 373 -3.31 -20.61 -8.26
C THR A 373 -3.80 -21.43 -9.46
N GLU A 374 -3.59 -20.90 -10.66
CA GLU A 374 -3.82 -21.67 -11.87
C GLU A 374 -3.18 -23.04 -11.67
N LEU A 375 -3.97 -24.09 -11.90
CA LEU A 375 -3.52 -25.47 -11.72
C LEU A 375 -2.20 -25.73 -12.47
N MET A 376 -1.97 -25.00 -13.56
CA MET A 376 -0.73 -24.98 -14.35
C MET A 376 0.49 -24.41 -13.61
N SER A 377 0.35 -23.33 -12.86
CA SER A 377 1.46 -22.73 -12.10
C SER A 377 1.80 -23.54 -10.86
N LEU A 378 0.82 -24.15 -10.19
CA LEU A 378 1.02 -25.13 -9.14
C LEU A 378 1.72 -26.38 -9.68
N ALA A 379 1.24 -26.93 -10.80
CA ALA A 379 1.86 -28.07 -11.46
C ALA A 379 3.29 -27.77 -11.92
N GLY A 380 3.55 -26.56 -12.42
CA GLY A 380 4.89 -26.08 -12.78
C GLY A 380 5.83 -25.98 -11.59
N GLY A 381 5.36 -25.41 -10.49
CA GLY A 381 6.14 -25.32 -9.25
C GLY A 381 6.47 -26.67 -8.63
N VAL A 382 5.48 -27.56 -8.55
CA VAL A 382 5.68 -28.95 -8.08
C VAL A 382 6.63 -29.70 -8.99
N SER A 383 6.46 -29.61 -10.33
CA SER A 383 7.35 -30.25 -11.30
C SER A 383 8.79 -29.75 -11.18
N PHE A 384 8.99 -28.45 -10.97
CA PHE A 384 10.32 -27.89 -10.74
C PHE A 384 10.96 -28.44 -9.47
N CYS A 385 10.23 -28.49 -8.35
CA CYS A 385 10.73 -29.07 -7.11
C CYS A 385 11.10 -30.56 -7.26
N VAL A 386 10.27 -31.33 -7.94
CA VAL A 386 10.54 -32.76 -8.22
C VAL A 386 11.78 -32.93 -9.09
N LEU A 387 11.94 -32.13 -10.14
CA LEU A 387 13.14 -32.17 -10.99
C LEU A 387 14.42 -31.81 -10.21
N MET A 388 14.34 -30.84 -9.33
CA MET A 388 15.47 -30.46 -8.46
C MET A 388 15.85 -31.58 -7.48
N LEU A 389 14.85 -32.26 -6.90
CA LEU A 389 15.09 -33.44 -6.05
C LEU A 389 15.70 -34.60 -6.81
N ILE A 390 15.20 -34.88 -8.02
CA ILE A 390 15.77 -35.93 -8.90
C ILE A 390 17.22 -35.57 -9.28
N ALA A 391 17.48 -34.36 -9.72
CA ALA A 391 18.81 -33.89 -10.09
C ALA A 391 19.78 -33.97 -8.90
N GLY A 392 19.34 -33.55 -7.71
CA GLY A 392 20.08 -33.67 -6.46
C GLY A 392 20.41 -35.13 -6.11
N GLY A 393 19.40 -36.01 -6.19
CA GLY A 393 19.57 -37.45 -5.95
C GLY A 393 20.55 -38.10 -6.93
N LEU A 394 20.43 -37.79 -8.22
CA LEU A 394 21.37 -38.29 -9.24
C LEU A 394 22.79 -37.79 -9.02
N ALA A 395 22.97 -36.54 -8.61
CA ALA A 395 24.28 -35.97 -8.27
C ALA A 395 24.91 -36.69 -7.06
N VAL A 396 24.13 -36.95 -6.01
CA VAL A 396 24.57 -37.70 -4.83
C VAL A 396 24.96 -39.14 -5.21
N LEU A 397 24.14 -39.84 -6.00
CA LEU A 397 24.44 -41.21 -6.50
C LEU A 397 25.70 -41.23 -7.36
N HIS A 398 25.87 -40.24 -8.22
CA HIS A 398 27.09 -40.16 -9.07
C HIS A 398 28.35 -39.93 -8.23
N LEU A 399 28.28 -39.08 -7.22
CA LEU A 399 29.37 -38.81 -6.30
C LEU A 399 29.70 -40.03 -5.42
N SER A 400 28.68 -40.77 -4.96
CA SER A 400 28.88 -41.99 -4.16
C SER A 400 29.54 -43.13 -4.98
N ARG A 401 29.09 -43.29 -6.24
CA ARG A 401 29.71 -44.27 -7.16
C ARG A 401 31.18 -43.94 -7.47
N ARG A 402 31.52 -42.67 -7.65
CA ARG A 402 32.92 -42.23 -7.84
C ARG A 402 33.77 -42.45 -6.60
N ARG A 403 33.23 -42.27 -5.39
CA ARG A 403 33.95 -42.59 -4.13
C ARG A 403 34.19 -44.07 -3.95
N ALA A 404 33.24 -44.94 -4.33
CA ALA A 404 33.39 -46.38 -4.28
C ALA A 404 34.45 -46.89 -5.29
N ALA A 405 34.54 -46.28 -6.47
CA ALA A 405 35.54 -46.64 -7.49
C ALA A 405 36.95 -46.15 -7.18
N SER A 406 37.12 -45.12 -6.32
CA SER A 406 38.45 -44.61 -5.91
C SER A 406 39.00 -45.24 -4.61
N GLY A 407 38.21 -46.11 -3.94
CA GLY A 407 38.54 -46.71 -2.66
C GLY A 407 38.95 -48.20 -2.74
N SER A 408 39.35 -48.77 -3.92
CA SER A 408 39.92 -50.11 -4.01
C SER A 408 41.38 -50.01 -3.69
N PRO A 409 41.89 -50.62 -2.59
CA PRO A 409 43.30 -50.69 -2.30
C PRO A 409 43.97 -51.76 -3.22
N ARG A 410 45.14 -51.42 -3.75
CA ARG A 410 46.08 -52.38 -4.30
C ARG A 410 46.89 -53.02 -3.18
#